data_589d711e4040b50a00be79db66ea8d27
#
_entry.id   589d711e4040b50a00be79db66ea8d27
#
_cell.length_a   1.000
_cell.length_b   1.000
_cell.length_c   1.000
_cell.angle_alpha   90.00
_cell.angle_beta   90.00
_cell.angle_gamma   90.00
#
_symmetry.space_group_name_H-M   'P 1'
#
loop_
_entity.id
_entity.type
_entity.pdbx_description
1 polymer ?
#
loop_
_entity_poly.entity_id
_entity_poly.type
_entity_poly.pdbx_seq_one_letter_code
_entity_poly.pdbx_strand_id
1 'polypeptide(L)'
;LYCAKHFDEECKARAHAVVESVRAALEERLNEVDWMKSDATRQEALKKMSRFRIKIGYPNKWIDYSTLVMKDDDFFLSMVFKSRAFDHDRESKEMNAETDREKWVSLP
;
A
#
# COMPACT_ATOMS: atom_id res chain seq x y z
N LEU A 1 -2.00 -8.73 -15.38
CA LEU A 1 -1.60 -8.55 -16.80
C LEU A 1 -0.70 -7.34 -16.98
N TYR A 2 -1.15 -6.11 -16.60
CA TYR A 2 -0.36 -4.88 -16.79
C TYR A 2 0.99 -4.92 -16.07
N CYS A 3 0.99 -5.24 -14.78
CA CYS A 3 2.22 -5.29 -13.97
C CYS A 3 3.24 -6.28 -14.53
N ALA A 4 2.80 -7.48 -14.90
CA ALA A 4 3.68 -8.50 -15.48
C ALA A 4 4.31 -8.09 -16.83
N LYS A 5 3.71 -7.11 -17.53
CA LYS A 5 4.20 -6.66 -18.84
C LYS A 5 5.04 -5.38 -18.77
N HIS A 6 4.68 -4.45 -17.86
CA HIS A 6 5.21 -3.10 -17.88
C HIS A 6 5.90 -2.68 -16.57
N PHE A 7 5.68 -3.41 -15.49
CA PHE A 7 6.26 -3.12 -14.18
C PHE A 7 6.43 -4.42 -13.39
N ASP A 8 7.41 -5.22 -13.79
CA ASP A 8 7.75 -6.49 -13.17
C ASP A 8 8.41 -6.34 -11.79
N GLU A 9 8.76 -7.46 -11.17
CA GLU A 9 9.39 -7.47 -9.85
C GLU A 9 10.78 -6.82 -9.85
N GLU A 10 11.52 -6.91 -10.95
CA GLU A 10 12.81 -6.25 -11.06
C GLU A 10 12.67 -4.72 -11.08
N CYS A 11 11.72 -4.21 -11.87
CA CYS A 11 11.38 -2.79 -11.88
C CYS A 11 10.92 -2.30 -10.51
N LYS A 12 10.09 -3.09 -9.81
CA LYS A 12 9.65 -2.79 -8.45
C LYS A 12 10.83 -2.75 -7.46
N ALA A 13 11.74 -3.71 -7.55
CA ALA A 13 12.93 -3.73 -6.70
C ALA A 13 13.85 -2.54 -6.94
N ARG A 14 14.07 -2.14 -8.20
CA ARG A 14 14.85 -0.95 -8.56
C ARG A 14 14.20 0.33 -8.01
N ALA A 15 12.90 0.48 -8.18
CA ALA A 15 12.14 1.61 -7.64
C ALA A 15 12.22 1.64 -6.11
N HIS A 16 12.13 0.49 -5.44
CA HIS A 16 12.30 0.38 -3.99
C HIS A 16 13.70 0.83 -3.54
N ALA A 17 14.75 0.42 -4.25
CA ALA A 17 16.12 0.84 -3.94
C ALA A 17 16.31 2.36 -4.05
N VAL A 18 15.68 3.01 -5.04
CA VAL A 18 15.69 4.48 -5.16
C VAL A 18 15.01 5.14 -3.97
N VAL A 19 13.83 4.65 -3.56
CA VAL A 19 13.10 5.21 -2.41
C VAL A 19 13.87 5.01 -1.11
N GLU A 20 14.53 3.86 -0.91
CA GLU A 20 15.39 3.63 0.25
C GLU A 20 16.61 4.57 0.26
N SER A 21 17.19 4.87 -0.90
CA SER A 21 18.26 5.87 -0.98
C SER A 21 17.80 7.27 -0.58
N VAL A 22 16.59 7.66 -1.02
CA VAL A 22 15.97 8.95 -0.61
C VAL A 22 15.69 8.96 0.89
N ARG A 23 15.21 7.84 1.43
CA ARG A 23 14.97 7.68 2.88
C ARG A 23 16.25 7.83 3.69
N ALA A 24 17.34 7.19 3.26
CA ALA A 24 18.65 7.31 3.92
C ALA A 24 19.17 8.76 3.88
N ALA A 25 19.05 9.45 2.74
CA ALA A 25 19.41 10.85 2.63
C ALA A 25 18.55 11.77 3.51
N LEU A 26 17.25 11.47 3.67
CA LEU A 26 16.37 12.19 4.59
C LEU A 26 16.79 11.98 6.05
N GLU A 27 17.18 10.76 6.43
CA GLU A 27 17.69 10.46 7.76
C GLU A 27 18.96 11.24 8.09
N GLU A 28 19.90 11.28 7.17
CA GLU A 28 21.13 12.07 7.28
C GLU A 28 20.79 13.56 7.45
N ARG A 29 19.90 14.10 6.60
CA ARG A 29 19.45 15.50 6.70
C ARG A 29 18.77 15.83 8.03
N LEU A 30 17.91 14.95 8.55
CA LEU A 30 17.26 15.17 9.85
C LEU A 30 18.26 15.24 11.01
N ASN A 31 19.39 14.55 10.89
CA ASN A 31 20.48 14.62 11.88
C ASN A 31 21.27 15.92 11.81
N GLU A 32 21.38 16.54 10.62
CA GLU A 32 22.21 17.71 10.36
C GLU A 32 21.50 19.06 10.43
N VAL A 33 20.15 19.09 10.36
CA VAL A 33 19.40 20.35 10.27
C VAL A 33 19.57 21.25 11.51
N ASP A 34 19.99 22.48 11.29
CA ASP A 34 20.28 23.47 12.34
C ASP A 34 19.04 24.08 13.01
N TRP A 35 17.93 24.14 12.28
CA TRP A 35 16.69 24.72 12.82
C TRP A 35 16.00 23.81 13.85
N MET A 36 16.31 22.52 13.85
CA MET A 36 15.77 21.57 14.83
C MET A 36 16.62 21.58 16.10
N LYS A 37 16.38 22.57 16.97
CA LYS A 37 17.18 22.82 18.18
C LYS A 37 17.01 21.79 19.28
N SER A 38 15.87 21.09 19.31
CA SER A 38 15.56 20.11 20.37
C SER A 38 15.94 18.70 19.96
N ASP A 39 16.78 18.03 20.74
CA ASP A 39 17.13 16.63 20.54
C ASP A 39 15.91 15.72 20.65
N ALA A 40 14.99 16.01 21.57
CA ALA A 40 13.73 15.25 21.71
C ALA A 40 12.88 15.31 20.43
N THR A 41 12.78 16.50 19.79
CA THR A 41 12.07 16.67 18.53
C THR A 41 12.76 15.90 17.40
N ARG A 42 14.08 15.92 17.36
CA ARG A 42 14.88 15.16 16.39
C ARG A 42 14.65 13.66 16.53
N GLN A 43 14.69 13.13 17.75
CA GLN A 43 14.45 11.72 18.01
C GLN A 43 13.03 11.28 17.62
N GLU A 44 12.00 12.10 17.89
CA GLU A 44 10.64 11.78 17.45
C GLU A 44 10.48 11.85 15.92
N ALA A 45 11.19 12.75 15.23
CA ALA A 45 11.22 12.80 13.78
C ALA A 45 11.85 11.53 13.18
N LEU A 46 13.00 11.09 13.69
CA LEU A 46 13.68 9.85 13.28
C LEU A 46 12.81 8.63 13.56
N LYS A 47 12.19 8.57 14.73
CA LYS A 47 11.25 7.50 15.09
C LYS A 47 10.02 7.48 14.18
N LYS A 48 9.48 8.64 13.80
CA LYS A 48 8.41 8.72 12.79
C LYS A 48 8.87 8.19 11.44
N MET A 49 10.06 8.57 11.01
CA MET A 49 10.65 8.14 9.74
C MET A 49 10.90 6.62 9.72
N SER A 50 11.39 6.03 10.81
CA SER A 50 11.59 4.57 10.91
C SER A 50 10.30 3.76 10.74
N ARG A 51 9.14 4.40 10.97
CA ARG A 51 7.81 3.79 10.84
C ARG A 51 7.18 3.98 9.46
N PHE A 52 7.84 4.69 8.54
CA PHE A 52 7.33 4.87 7.19
C PHE A 52 7.25 3.54 6.47
N ARG A 53 6.12 3.31 5.81
CA ARG A 53 5.89 2.15 4.97
C ARG A 53 5.96 2.57 3.53
N ILE A 54 6.77 1.86 2.77
CA ILE A 54 6.99 2.13 1.35
C ILE A 54 6.05 1.24 0.55
N LYS A 55 5.21 1.85 -0.27
CA LYS A 55 4.28 1.16 -1.17
C LYS A 55 4.57 1.61 -2.60
N ILE A 56 5.00 0.69 -3.46
CA ILE A 56 5.45 0.98 -4.83
C ILE A 56 4.77 0.04 -5.81
N GLY A 57 4.23 0.63 -6.89
CA GLY A 57 3.66 -0.08 -8.02
C GLY A 57 2.37 -0.82 -7.68
N TYR A 58 2.47 -1.96 -7.05
CA TYR A 58 1.34 -2.83 -6.74
C TYR A 58 1.49 -3.54 -5.38
N PRO A 59 0.38 -4.02 -4.77
CA PRO A 59 0.41 -4.68 -3.49
C PRO A 59 1.17 -6.01 -3.55
N ASN A 60 1.82 -6.39 -2.45
CA ASN A 60 2.45 -7.71 -2.34
C ASN A 60 1.41 -8.83 -2.22
N LYS A 61 0.24 -8.51 -1.66
CA LYS A 61 -0.90 -9.41 -1.54
C LYS A 61 -2.10 -8.80 -2.26
N TRP A 62 -2.52 -9.43 -3.35
CA TRP A 62 -3.70 -9.04 -4.09
C TRP A 62 -4.98 -9.39 -3.34
N ILE A 63 -6.07 -8.69 -3.66
CA ILE A 63 -7.41 -9.04 -3.17
C ILE A 63 -7.76 -10.42 -3.72
N ASP A 64 -8.20 -11.31 -2.86
CA ASP A 64 -8.68 -12.64 -3.25
C ASP A 64 -10.14 -12.54 -3.70
N TYR A 65 -10.37 -12.71 -4.98
CA TYR A 65 -11.69 -12.72 -5.61
C TYR A 65 -12.27 -14.14 -5.80
N SER A 66 -11.67 -15.17 -5.22
CA SER A 66 -12.09 -16.57 -5.44
C SER A 66 -13.53 -16.86 -5.03
N THR A 67 -14.06 -16.08 -4.08
CA THR A 67 -15.46 -16.20 -3.62
C THR A 67 -16.44 -15.38 -4.46
N LEU A 68 -15.97 -14.55 -5.37
CA LEU A 68 -16.80 -13.77 -6.29
C LEU A 68 -17.11 -14.60 -7.53
N VAL A 69 -18.21 -15.34 -7.48
CA VAL A 69 -18.63 -16.22 -8.60
C VAL A 69 -19.47 -15.45 -9.59
N MET A 70 -18.91 -15.23 -10.80
CA MET A 70 -19.62 -14.74 -11.98
C MET A 70 -19.89 -15.90 -12.91
N LYS A 71 -21.09 -15.95 -13.52
CA LYS A 71 -21.46 -16.95 -14.49
C LYS A 71 -21.59 -16.34 -15.87
N ASP A 72 -21.39 -17.14 -16.93
CA ASP A 72 -21.46 -16.66 -18.31
C ASP A 72 -22.87 -16.15 -18.70
N ASP A 73 -23.91 -16.65 -18.03
CA ASP A 73 -25.30 -16.27 -18.22
C ASP A 73 -25.78 -15.13 -17.27
N ASP A 74 -24.90 -14.61 -16.43
CA ASP A 74 -25.22 -13.46 -15.57
C ASP A 74 -25.44 -12.21 -16.43
N PHE A 75 -26.57 -11.55 -16.26
CA PHE A 75 -26.79 -10.24 -16.85
C PHE A 75 -26.09 -9.13 -16.04
N PHE A 76 -25.79 -8.02 -16.68
CA PHE A 76 -24.96 -6.94 -16.13
C PHE A 76 -25.37 -6.51 -14.72
N LEU A 77 -26.67 -6.29 -14.47
CA LEU A 77 -27.16 -5.86 -13.15
C LEU A 77 -26.87 -6.91 -12.06
N SER A 78 -26.99 -8.21 -12.38
CA SER A 78 -26.62 -9.31 -11.47
C SER A 78 -25.14 -9.26 -11.11
N MET A 79 -24.26 -9.04 -12.10
CA MET A 79 -22.82 -8.91 -11.86
C MET A 79 -22.50 -7.72 -10.95
N VAL A 80 -23.16 -6.58 -11.14
CA VAL A 80 -23.02 -5.39 -10.30
C VAL A 80 -23.44 -5.68 -8.85
N PHE A 81 -24.57 -6.36 -8.64
CA PHE A 81 -25.01 -6.72 -7.29
C PHE A 81 -24.07 -7.70 -6.61
N LYS A 82 -23.58 -8.72 -7.32
CA LYS A 82 -22.61 -9.68 -6.79
C LYS A 82 -21.30 -8.99 -6.39
N SER A 83 -20.80 -8.08 -7.23
CA SER A 83 -19.59 -7.31 -6.93
C SER A 83 -19.78 -6.43 -5.68
N ARG A 84 -20.89 -5.71 -5.58
CA ARG A 84 -21.18 -4.87 -4.41
C ARG A 84 -21.38 -5.68 -3.13
N ALA A 85 -22.04 -6.83 -3.21
CA ALA A 85 -22.20 -7.73 -2.07
C ALA A 85 -20.83 -8.25 -1.59
N PHE A 86 -19.95 -8.65 -2.52
CA PHE A 86 -18.60 -9.06 -2.20
C PHE A 86 -17.79 -7.95 -1.49
N ASP A 87 -17.83 -6.71 -2.03
CA ASP A 87 -17.14 -5.59 -1.42
C ASP A 87 -17.69 -5.26 -0.03
N HIS A 88 -19.01 -5.24 0.13
CA HIS A 88 -19.68 -5.00 1.41
C HIS A 88 -19.29 -6.06 2.47
N ASP A 89 -19.26 -7.34 2.11
CA ASP A 89 -18.89 -8.41 3.03
C ASP A 89 -17.42 -8.31 3.44
N ARG A 90 -16.54 -7.93 2.52
CA ARG A 90 -15.13 -7.69 2.79
C ARG A 90 -14.95 -6.51 3.75
N GLU A 91 -15.57 -5.37 3.47
CA GLU A 91 -15.49 -4.17 4.30
C GLU A 91 -16.10 -4.39 5.69
N SER A 92 -17.22 -5.13 5.78
CA SER A 92 -17.82 -5.47 7.08
C SER A 92 -16.92 -6.32 7.96
N LYS A 93 -16.15 -7.24 7.37
CA LYS A 93 -15.15 -8.03 8.12
C LYS A 93 -13.99 -7.17 8.61
N GLU A 94 -13.58 -6.18 7.82
CA GLU A 94 -12.51 -5.25 8.18
C GLU A 94 -12.88 -4.28 9.31
N MET A 95 -14.18 -3.93 9.47
CA MET A 95 -14.63 -3.00 10.52
C MET A 95 -14.29 -3.44 11.95
N ASN A 96 -14.23 -4.75 12.19
CA ASN A 96 -13.94 -5.33 13.50
C ASN A 96 -12.51 -5.89 13.61
N ALA A 97 -11.70 -5.73 12.57
CA ALA A 97 -10.32 -6.20 12.54
C ALA A 97 -9.33 -5.09 12.92
N GLU A 98 -8.13 -5.46 13.32
CA GLU A 98 -7.03 -4.50 13.42
C GLU A 98 -6.75 -3.82 12.07
N THR A 99 -6.37 -2.55 12.13
CA THR A 99 -6.05 -1.77 10.92
C THR A 99 -4.91 -2.41 10.13
N ASP A 100 -5.22 -2.94 8.97
CA ASP A 100 -4.20 -3.42 8.02
C ASP A 100 -3.46 -2.24 7.39
N ARG A 101 -2.24 -2.00 7.85
CA ARG A 101 -1.39 -0.91 7.35
C ARG A 101 -0.74 -1.23 5.99
N GLU A 102 -0.79 -2.48 5.54
CA GLU A 102 -0.33 -2.90 4.22
C GLU A 102 -1.42 -2.78 3.13
N LYS A 103 -2.67 -2.53 3.55
CA LYS A 103 -3.80 -2.35 2.63
C LYS A 103 -3.54 -1.18 1.68
N TRP A 104 -3.70 -1.40 0.39
CA TRP A 104 -3.68 -0.36 -0.63
C TRP A 104 -5.05 0.31 -0.71
N VAL A 105 -5.05 1.64 -0.57
CA VAL A 105 -6.27 2.48 -0.54
C VAL A 105 -6.51 3.20 -1.86
N SER A 106 -5.49 3.28 -2.71
CA SER A 106 -5.59 3.84 -4.05
C SER A 106 -5.17 2.81 -5.08
N LEU A 107 -5.76 2.89 -6.24
CA LEU A 107 -5.32 2.11 -7.39
C LEU A 107 -3.93 2.59 -7.83
N PRO A 108 -3.08 1.68 -8.33
CA PRO A 108 -1.80 2.04 -8.91
C PRO A 108 -1.97 2.87 -10.17
#